data_5211d65c179b9df7537ee77cc8efe5d2
#
_entry.id   5211d65c179b9df7537ee77cc8efe5d2
#
_cell.length_a   1.000
_cell.length_b   1.000
_cell.length_c   1.000
_cell.angle_alpha   90.00
_cell.angle_beta   90.00
_cell.angle_gamma   90.00
#
_symmetry.space_group_name_H-M   'P 1'
#
loop_
_entity.id
_entity.type
_entity.pdbx_description
1 polymer ?
#
loop_
_entity_poly.entity_id
_entity_poly.type
_entity_poly.pdbx_seq_one_letter_code
_entity_poly.pdbx_strand_id
1 'polypeptide(L)'
;VFDKHPAGCYTDFVDNKEERKCRPGGGKEENTLFENRIDFNAKQGFICDMDGVIYHGNRLLPGVVEFVDWLRKENKRFLFLTNSSERTPKELQQKLARLGLEVGECHFYTSALATAAFLKAQAPGCSVYAIGEAGLLNALYDAGMTMNDVNPDYVVIGEGKSYSLETLTHAVNLVNRGAKLVGANYDLTGPIENGICPACRALIAPIELATGKQAYFCGKPNPLMMRTGLKLLGCHSADAVIVGDRMDTDIVAGIESGIDTVLVLSGVSTRETVKTYAYRPSLILNGVGDIVKLARGESVS
;
A
#
# COMPACT_ATOMS: atom_id res chain seq x y z
N VAL A 1 -19.11 38.54 30.18
CA VAL A 1 -20.09 37.67 30.85
C VAL A 1 -19.65 36.25 30.58
N PHE A 2 -18.96 35.68 31.55
CA PHE A 2 -18.53 34.26 31.57
C PHE A 2 -19.70 33.42 32.03
N ASP A 3 -20.01 32.32 31.37
CA ASP A 3 -20.79 31.27 31.99
C ASP A 3 -20.22 29.87 31.79
N LYS A 4 -20.27 29.11 32.82
CA LYS A 4 -19.55 27.94 33.25
C LYS A 4 -19.89 26.68 32.48
N HIS A 5 -18.86 25.89 32.14
CA HIS A 5 -19.01 24.46 31.85
C HIS A 5 -19.05 23.66 33.16
N PRO A 6 -19.92 22.65 33.29
CA PRO A 6 -19.86 21.72 34.42
C PRO A 6 -18.83 20.62 34.15
N ALA A 7 -17.94 20.44 35.11
CA ALA A 7 -17.09 19.27 35.27
C ALA A 7 -17.93 18.08 35.73
N GLY A 8 -17.60 16.90 35.26
CA GLY A 8 -18.05 15.65 35.88
C GLY A 8 -18.27 14.53 34.90
N CYS A 9 -17.29 13.62 34.83
CA CYS A 9 -17.41 12.16 34.72
C CYS A 9 -16.09 11.56 34.24
N TYR A 10 -15.11 11.49 35.11
CA TYR A 10 -13.98 10.56 35.03
C TYR A 10 -13.62 10.14 36.45
N THR A 11 -14.34 9.19 36.98
CA THR A 11 -13.92 8.34 38.11
C THR A 11 -14.78 7.09 37.98
N ASP A 12 -14.13 5.96 37.76
CA ASP A 12 -14.30 4.68 38.43
C ASP A 12 -13.66 3.57 37.55
N PHE A 13 -12.34 3.47 37.67
CA PHE A 13 -11.68 2.19 37.47
C PHE A 13 -11.18 1.72 38.84
N VAL A 14 -11.99 0.84 39.42
CA VAL A 14 -11.70 0.19 40.68
C VAL A 14 -10.54 -0.78 40.52
N ASP A 15 -9.53 -0.57 41.35
CA ASP A 15 -8.42 -1.46 41.67
C ASP A 15 -8.92 -2.89 41.99
N ASN A 16 -8.48 -3.87 41.20
CA ASN A 16 -8.47 -5.25 41.64
C ASN A 16 -7.02 -5.78 41.53
N LYS A 17 -6.29 -5.56 42.65
CA LYS A 17 -5.01 -6.20 42.90
C LYS A 17 -5.24 -7.68 43.22
N GLU A 18 -5.07 -8.55 42.23
CA GLU A 18 -4.68 -9.95 42.47
C GLU A 18 -3.18 -10.12 42.20
N GLU A 19 -2.48 -10.40 43.27
CA GLU A 19 -1.05 -10.72 43.29
C GLU A 19 -0.77 -11.98 42.46
N ARG A 20 -0.19 -11.80 41.28
CA ARG A 20 0.39 -12.91 40.52
C ARG A 20 1.82 -13.15 40.97
N LYS A 21 2.00 -14.20 41.76
CA LYS A 21 3.31 -14.77 42.13
C LYS A 21 4.09 -15.14 40.87
N CYS A 22 5.24 -14.50 40.69
CA CYS A 22 6.25 -14.93 39.72
C CYS A 22 6.76 -16.34 40.07
N ARG A 23 6.61 -17.30 39.19
CA ARG A 23 7.36 -18.57 39.20
C ARG A 23 8.50 -18.48 38.20
N PRO A 24 9.74 -18.79 38.58
CA PRO A 24 10.83 -18.93 37.63
C PRO A 24 10.86 -20.39 37.11
N GLY A 25 10.95 -20.58 35.81
CA GLY A 25 11.19 -21.93 35.30
C GLY A 25 10.99 -22.13 33.81
N GLY A 26 12.08 -22.31 33.10
CA GLY A 26 12.18 -23.30 32.03
C GLY A 26 11.78 -22.86 30.62
N GLY A 27 12.79 -22.66 29.77
CA GLY A 27 12.64 -22.45 28.34
C GLY A 27 11.84 -23.53 27.62
N LYS A 28 11.19 -23.08 26.55
CA LYS A 28 10.37 -23.68 25.49
C LYS A 28 8.93 -23.20 25.51
N GLU A 29 8.71 -21.92 25.23
CA GLU A 29 7.40 -21.38 24.87
C GLU A 29 7.58 -20.08 24.05
N GLU A 30 8.31 -20.15 22.93
CA GLU A 30 8.46 -18.99 22.01
C GLU A 30 7.49 -19.03 20.82
N ASN A 31 6.54 -19.98 20.75
CA ASN A 31 5.73 -20.19 19.55
C ASN A 31 4.21 -20.10 19.71
N THR A 32 3.66 -19.66 20.83
CA THR A 32 2.20 -19.74 21.04
C THR A 32 1.46 -18.43 21.26
N LEU A 33 2.11 -17.26 21.11
CA LEU A 33 1.48 -15.96 21.42
C LEU A 33 0.88 -15.20 20.22
N PHE A 34 0.93 -15.72 18.98
CA PHE A 34 0.46 -15.01 17.79
C PHE A 34 -0.31 -15.90 16.79
N GLU A 35 -1.07 -16.87 17.27
CA GLU A 35 -2.06 -17.56 16.43
C GLU A 35 -3.38 -16.76 16.36
N ASN A 36 -3.36 -15.55 15.85
CA ASN A 36 -4.57 -14.96 15.30
C ASN A 36 -4.84 -15.67 13.98
N ARG A 37 -5.60 -16.74 14.03
CA ARG A 37 -6.03 -17.49 12.83
C ARG A 37 -7.04 -16.64 12.08
N ILE A 38 -6.60 -16.01 10.99
CA ILE A 38 -7.51 -15.39 10.04
C ILE A 38 -8.35 -16.50 9.43
N ASP A 39 -9.66 -16.45 9.59
CA ASP A 39 -10.57 -17.32 8.85
C ASP A 39 -10.74 -16.79 7.42
N PHE A 40 -9.89 -17.26 6.50
CA PHE A 40 -9.93 -16.85 5.10
C PHE A 40 -11.25 -17.21 4.41
N ASN A 41 -11.97 -18.23 4.88
CA ASN A 41 -13.27 -18.60 4.33
C ASN A 41 -14.35 -17.56 4.69
N ALA A 42 -14.26 -16.93 5.86
CA ALA A 42 -15.17 -15.86 6.28
C ALA A 42 -14.85 -14.53 5.58
N LYS A 43 -13.61 -14.27 5.16
CA LYS A 43 -13.22 -13.02 4.49
C LYS A 43 -13.84 -12.89 3.10
N GLN A 44 -14.31 -11.67 2.78
CA GLN A 44 -14.99 -11.35 1.52
C GLN A 44 -14.08 -10.66 0.51
N GLY A 45 -13.11 -9.86 0.98
CA GLY A 45 -12.25 -9.03 0.16
C GLY A 45 -10.76 -9.27 0.39
N PHE A 46 -10.00 -9.32 -0.70
CA PHE A 46 -8.55 -9.49 -0.67
C PHE A 46 -7.86 -8.34 -1.41
N ILE A 47 -7.07 -7.57 -0.70
CA ILE A 47 -6.19 -6.55 -1.27
C ILE A 47 -4.80 -7.15 -1.29
N CYS A 48 -4.21 -7.32 -2.47
CA CYS A 48 -2.90 -7.94 -2.61
C CYS A 48 -1.91 -6.95 -3.23
N ASP A 49 -0.74 -6.79 -2.63
CA ASP A 49 0.36 -6.17 -3.33
C ASP A 49 0.78 -7.01 -4.53
N MET A 50 1.62 -6.49 -5.40
CA MET A 50 1.97 -7.16 -6.65
C MET A 50 3.40 -7.68 -6.67
N ASP A 51 4.41 -6.80 -6.54
CA ASP A 51 5.81 -7.21 -6.58
C ASP A 51 6.18 -7.88 -5.25
N GLY A 52 6.79 -9.06 -5.31
CA GLY A 52 7.06 -9.85 -4.09
C GLY A 52 5.87 -10.65 -3.55
N VAL A 53 4.65 -10.45 -4.07
CA VAL A 53 3.42 -11.17 -3.66
C VAL A 53 2.85 -12.01 -4.80
N ILE A 54 2.66 -11.41 -5.97
CA ILE A 54 2.09 -12.05 -7.15
C ILE A 54 3.20 -12.47 -8.12
N TYR A 55 4.18 -11.62 -8.33
CA TYR A 55 5.33 -11.91 -9.19
C TYR A 55 6.62 -11.33 -8.61
N HIS A 56 7.74 -11.79 -9.13
CA HIS A 56 9.03 -11.13 -9.00
C HIS A 56 9.67 -11.02 -10.37
N GLY A 57 9.98 -9.77 -10.80
CA GLY A 57 10.47 -9.49 -12.14
C GLY A 57 9.49 -9.97 -13.23
N ASN A 58 9.87 -11.00 -13.97
CA ASN A 58 9.08 -11.60 -15.04
C ASN A 58 8.66 -13.04 -14.74
N ARG A 59 8.43 -13.39 -13.47
CA ARG A 59 7.97 -14.72 -13.06
C ARG A 59 6.87 -14.61 -12.03
N LEU A 60 5.79 -15.38 -12.20
CA LEU A 60 4.81 -15.58 -11.13
C LEU A 60 5.45 -16.29 -9.95
N LEU A 61 5.07 -15.90 -8.76
CA LEU A 61 5.48 -16.59 -7.53
C LEU A 61 4.68 -17.90 -7.36
N PRO A 62 5.25 -18.88 -6.63
CA PRO A 62 4.59 -20.16 -6.40
C PRO A 62 3.21 -19.99 -5.72
N GLY A 63 2.22 -20.75 -6.18
CA GLY A 63 0.87 -20.77 -5.62
C GLY A 63 -0.04 -19.61 -6.06
N VAL A 64 0.44 -18.66 -6.85
CA VAL A 64 -0.35 -17.48 -7.29
C VAL A 64 -1.53 -17.88 -8.17
N VAL A 65 -1.34 -18.79 -9.13
CA VAL A 65 -2.42 -19.24 -10.02
C VAL A 65 -3.49 -19.93 -9.18
N GLU A 66 -3.11 -20.85 -8.29
CA GLU A 66 -4.01 -21.57 -7.39
C GLU A 66 -4.75 -20.60 -6.45
N PHE A 67 -4.08 -19.57 -5.95
CA PHE A 67 -4.68 -18.54 -5.10
C PHE A 67 -5.75 -17.73 -5.84
N VAL A 68 -5.47 -17.26 -7.05
CA VAL A 68 -6.44 -16.49 -7.86
C VAL A 68 -7.62 -17.37 -8.29
N ASP A 69 -7.38 -18.64 -8.62
CA ASP A 69 -8.44 -19.59 -8.95
C ASP A 69 -9.32 -19.90 -7.72
N TRP A 70 -8.72 -20.01 -6.54
CA TRP A 70 -9.46 -20.14 -5.28
C TRP A 70 -10.32 -18.91 -5.01
N LEU A 71 -9.78 -17.69 -5.16
CA LEU A 71 -10.55 -16.44 -4.99
C LEU A 71 -11.79 -16.42 -5.90
N ARG A 72 -11.61 -16.82 -7.16
CA ARG A 72 -12.72 -16.88 -8.15
C ARG A 72 -13.76 -17.94 -7.78
N LYS A 73 -13.30 -19.15 -7.44
CA LYS A 73 -14.16 -20.29 -7.09
C LYS A 73 -15.02 -20.00 -5.85
N GLU A 74 -14.42 -19.36 -4.85
CA GLU A 74 -15.09 -18.99 -3.60
C GLU A 74 -15.81 -17.63 -3.70
N ASN A 75 -15.93 -17.03 -4.91
CA ASN A 75 -16.54 -15.72 -5.15
C ASN A 75 -15.99 -14.60 -4.26
N LYS A 76 -14.69 -14.66 -3.94
CA LYS A 76 -14.01 -13.62 -3.19
C LYS A 76 -13.72 -12.43 -4.10
N ARG A 77 -13.95 -11.23 -3.59
CA ARG A 77 -13.57 -9.99 -4.29
C ARG A 77 -12.10 -9.72 -4.05
N PHE A 78 -11.35 -9.38 -5.10
CA PHE A 78 -9.93 -9.11 -4.94
C PHE A 78 -9.47 -7.93 -5.78
N LEU A 79 -8.42 -7.27 -5.31
CA LEU A 79 -7.80 -6.11 -5.93
C LEU A 79 -6.28 -6.23 -5.80
N PHE A 80 -5.58 -6.12 -6.91
CA PHE A 80 -4.14 -5.94 -6.93
C PHE A 80 -3.83 -4.46 -6.76
N LEU A 81 -3.17 -4.13 -5.66
CA LEU A 81 -2.93 -2.77 -5.23
C LEU A 81 -1.42 -2.52 -5.14
N THR A 82 -0.90 -1.68 -6.04
CA THR A 82 0.54 -1.43 -6.16
C THR A 82 0.90 0.03 -5.95
N ASN A 83 2.05 0.26 -5.29
CA ASN A 83 2.65 1.59 -5.20
C ASN A 83 3.27 2.05 -6.52
N SER A 84 3.52 1.16 -7.48
CA SER A 84 4.04 1.58 -8.78
C SER A 84 3.08 2.52 -9.49
N SER A 85 3.60 3.65 -9.96
CA SER A 85 2.90 4.66 -10.77
C SER A 85 3.24 4.60 -12.25
N GLU A 86 4.16 3.68 -12.65
CA GLU A 86 4.69 3.64 -14.02
C GLU A 86 3.69 3.12 -15.04
N ARG A 87 2.91 2.07 -14.65
CA ARG A 87 2.06 1.32 -15.58
C ARG A 87 0.60 1.59 -15.36
N THR A 88 -0.13 1.60 -16.49
CA THR A 88 -1.59 1.59 -16.48
C THR A 88 -2.15 0.23 -16.05
N PRO A 89 -3.41 0.13 -15.57
CA PRO A 89 -4.08 -1.15 -15.32
C PRO A 89 -4.04 -2.11 -16.50
N LYS A 90 -4.19 -1.59 -17.72
CA LYS A 90 -4.11 -2.37 -18.96
C LYS A 90 -2.72 -2.99 -19.19
N GLU A 91 -1.66 -2.24 -18.95
CA GLU A 91 -0.30 -2.76 -19.06
C GLU A 91 0.01 -3.80 -17.99
N LEU A 92 -0.53 -3.62 -16.75
CA LEU A 92 -0.43 -4.61 -15.70
C LEU A 92 -1.21 -5.89 -16.03
N GLN A 93 -2.41 -5.78 -16.57
CA GLN A 93 -3.18 -6.90 -17.11
C GLN A 93 -2.37 -7.67 -18.15
N GLN A 94 -1.81 -6.96 -19.14
CA GLN A 94 -1.00 -7.57 -20.20
C GLN A 94 0.29 -8.22 -19.65
N LYS A 95 0.90 -7.63 -18.62
CA LYS A 95 2.05 -8.23 -17.95
C LYS A 95 1.65 -9.56 -17.32
N LEU A 96 0.57 -9.61 -16.54
CA LEU A 96 0.11 -10.84 -15.89
C LEU A 96 -0.32 -11.90 -16.90
N ALA A 97 -1.01 -11.51 -17.99
CA ALA A 97 -1.38 -12.43 -19.06
C ALA A 97 -0.16 -13.10 -19.72
N ARG A 98 0.92 -12.33 -19.99
CA ARG A 98 2.18 -12.89 -20.49
C ARG A 98 2.86 -13.84 -19.53
N LEU A 99 2.61 -13.67 -18.22
CA LEU A 99 3.12 -14.57 -17.17
C LEU A 99 2.21 -15.79 -16.94
N GLY A 100 1.08 -15.91 -17.67
CA GLY A 100 0.14 -17.00 -17.55
C GLY A 100 -0.99 -16.79 -16.54
N LEU A 101 -1.24 -15.55 -16.13
CA LEU A 101 -2.35 -15.21 -15.23
C LEU A 101 -3.31 -14.20 -15.88
N GLU A 102 -4.48 -14.67 -16.28
CA GLU A 102 -5.53 -13.85 -16.88
C GLU A 102 -6.37 -13.17 -15.80
N VAL A 103 -6.30 -11.84 -15.73
CA VAL A 103 -7.05 -11.01 -14.77
C VAL A 103 -7.53 -9.74 -15.48
N GLY A 104 -8.77 -9.32 -15.24
CA GLY A 104 -9.33 -8.09 -15.85
C GLY A 104 -8.71 -6.80 -15.31
N GLU A 105 -8.74 -5.73 -16.11
CA GLU A 105 -8.21 -4.41 -15.72
C GLU A 105 -8.84 -3.86 -14.43
N CYS A 106 -10.10 -4.17 -14.16
CA CYS A 106 -10.82 -3.73 -12.97
C CYS A 106 -10.25 -4.24 -11.64
N HIS A 107 -9.35 -5.22 -11.68
CA HIS A 107 -8.67 -5.76 -10.51
C HIS A 107 -7.37 -5.02 -10.15
N PHE A 108 -7.03 -3.92 -10.83
CA PHE A 108 -5.81 -3.18 -10.55
C PHE A 108 -6.10 -1.78 -10.03
N TYR A 109 -5.44 -1.42 -8.94
CA TYR A 109 -5.46 -0.09 -8.37
C TYR A 109 -4.02 0.35 -8.05
N THR A 110 -3.56 1.41 -8.72
CA THR A 110 -2.17 1.89 -8.64
C THR A 110 -2.07 3.19 -7.85
N SER A 111 -0.87 3.53 -7.38
CA SER A 111 -0.63 4.84 -6.76
C SER A 111 -0.90 6.00 -7.73
N ALA A 112 -0.75 5.79 -9.04
CA ALA A 112 -1.14 6.75 -10.07
C ALA A 112 -2.64 7.05 -10.04
N LEU A 113 -3.48 6.01 -9.99
CA LEU A 113 -4.94 6.16 -9.87
C LEU A 113 -5.32 6.79 -8.53
N ALA A 114 -4.63 6.44 -7.44
CA ALA A 114 -4.85 7.05 -6.12
C ALA A 114 -4.51 8.55 -6.14
N THR A 115 -3.42 8.93 -6.79
CA THR A 115 -3.00 10.33 -6.94
C THR A 115 -4.01 11.13 -7.76
N ALA A 116 -4.45 10.59 -8.89
CA ALA A 116 -5.47 11.23 -9.73
C ALA A 116 -6.81 11.37 -9.01
N ALA A 117 -7.25 10.33 -8.28
CA ALA A 117 -8.47 10.38 -7.48
C ALA A 117 -8.37 11.40 -6.33
N PHE A 118 -7.22 11.50 -5.67
CA PHE A 118 -6.96 12.50 -4.65
C PHE A 118 -7.08 13.93 -5.21
N LEU A 119 -6.40 14.23 -6.30
CA LEU A 119 -6.43 15.55 -6.92
C LEU A 119 -7.83 15.91 -7.41
N LYS A 120 -8.55 14.96 -8.03
CA LYS A 120 -9.94 15.15 -8.46
C LYS A 120 -10.86 15.50 -7.29
N ALA A 121 -10.62 14.92 -6.11
CA ALA A 121 -11.41 15.21 -4.93
C ALA A 121 -11.05 16.54 -4.27
N GLN A 122 -9.76 16.94 -4.29
CA GLN A 122 -9.27 18.18 -3.66
C GLN A 122 -9.47 19.43 -4.53
N ALA A 123 -9.25 19.29 -5.84
CA ALA A 123 -9.28 20.41 -6.81
C ALA A 123 -9.72 19.89 -8.19
N PRO A 124 -11.03 19.68 -8.41
CA PRO A 124 -11.55 19.19 -9.69
C PRO A 124 -11.10 20.08 -10.86
N GLY A 125 -10.55 19.47 -11.91
CA GLY A 125 -10.08 20.18 -13.09
C GLY A 125 -8.81 21.02 -12.90
N CYS A 126 -8.05 20.79 -11.82
CA CYS A 126 -6.80 21.50 -11.58
C CYS A 126 -5.77 21.26 -12.69
N SER A 127 -4.83 22.20 -12.80
CA SER A 127 -3.69 22.10 -13.70
C SER A 127 -2.48 21.47 -12.99
N VAL A 128 -1.75 20.63 -13.71
CA VAL A 128 -0.63 19.87 -13.14
C VAL A 128 0.60 19.92 -14.04
N TYR A 129 1.78 20.04 -13.43
CA TYR A 129 3.04 19.65 -14.03
C TYR A 129 3.43 18.28 -13.48
N ALA A 130 3.52 17.29 -14.34
CA ALA A 130 3.76 15.91 -13.92
C ALA A 130 5.09 15.38 -14.46
N ILE A 131 5.88 14.75 -13.59
CA ILE A 131 7.06 13.95 -13.95
C ILE A 131 6.76 12.49 -13.58
N GLY A 132 6.74 11.62 -14.57
CA GLY A 132 6.41 10.19 -14.42
C GLY A 132 6.16 9.53 -15.75
N GLU A 133 5.78 8.27 -15.73
CA GLU A 133 5.51 7.46 -16.92
C GLU A 133 4.00 7.45 -17.27
N ALA A 134 3.65 6.69 -18.32
CA ALA A 134 2.31 6.63 -18.88
C ALA A 134 1.22 6.32 -17.84
N GLY A 135 1.51 5.47 -16.84
CA GLY A 135 0.56 5.15 -15.78
C GLY A 135 0.07 6.39 -15.04
N LEU A 136 0.99 7.27 -14.63
CA LEU A 136 0.64 8.52 -13.93
C LEU A 136 -0.02 9.53 -14.87
N LEU A 137 0.58 9.75 -16.05
CA LEU A 137 0.09 10.77 -16.98
C LEU A 137 -1.33 10.46 -17.46
N ASN A 138 -1.60 9.19 -17.82
CA ASN A 138 -2.93 8.78 -18.24
C ASN A 138 -3.96 8.89 -17.10
N ALA A 139 -3.59 8.46 -15.88
CA ALA A 139 -4.48 8.56 -14.73
C ALA A 139 -4.90 10.02 -14.43
N LEU A 140 -3.96 10.97 -14.51
CA LEU A 140 -4.23 12.39 -14.32
C LEU A 140 -5.12 12.94 -15.44
N TYR A 141 -4.83 12.60 -16.69
CA TYR A 141 -5.61 13.02 -17.85
C TYR A 141 -7.05 12.49 -17.79
N ASP A 142 -7.23 11.20 -17.54
CA ASP A 142 -8.54 10.54 -17.45
C ASP A 142 -9.38 11.06 -16.26
N ALA A 143 -8.71 11.56 -15.22
CA ALA A 143 -9.38 12.20 -14.10
C ALA A 143 -9.79 13.66 -14.37
N GLY A 144 -9.39 14.22 -15.53
CA GLY A 144 -9.78 15.55 -16.00
C GLY A 144 -8.81 16.68 -15.61
N MET A 145 -7.54 16.36 -15.25
CA MET A 145 -6.51 17.38 -15.02
C MET A 145 -5.95 17.90 -16.33
N THR A 146 -5.55 19.16 -16.32
CA THR A 146 -4.92 19.82 -17.47
C THR A 146 -3.39 19.87 -17.26
N MET A 147 -2.61 19.41 -18.24
CA MET A 147 -1.15 19.54 -18.19
C MET A 147 -0.75 21.01 -18.41
N ASN A 148 0.08 21.54 -17.52
CA ASN A 148 0.52 22.94 -17.53
C ASN A 148 1.94 23.02 -16.97
N ASP A 149 2.89 23.48 -17.80
CA ASP A 149 4.30 23.63 -17.44
C ASP A 149 4.70 25.09 -17.08
N VAL A 150 3.75 26.02 -17.17
CA VAL A 150 4.02 27.44 -16.93
C VAL A 150 3.59 27.87 -15.52
N ASN A 151 2.36 27.59 -15.14
CA ASN A 151 1.79 27.98 -13.85
C ASN A 151 0.76 26.93 -13.38
N PRO A 152 1.20 25.72 -13.02
CA PRO A 152 0.30 24.67 -12.56
C PRO A 152 -0.14 24.91 -11.11
N ASP A 153 -1.30 24.34 -10.74
CA ASP A 153 -1.75 24.28 -9.35
C ASP A 153 -0.94 23.28 -8.53
N TYR A 154 -0.47 22.20 -9.19
CA TYR A 154 0.29 21.13 -8.57
C TYR A 154 1.49 20.69 -9.41
N VAL A 155 2.58 20.33 -8.72
CA VAL A 155 3.67 19.53 -9.25
C VAL A 155 3.48 18.12 -8.75
N VAL A 156 3.34 17.15 -9.67
CA VAL A 156 3.04 15.76 -9.38
C VAL A 156 4.20 14.86 -9.81
N ILE A 157 4.75 14.09 -8.88
CA ILE A 157 5.93 13.27 -9.11
C ILE A 157 5.56 11.80 -8.94
N GLY A 158 5.88 10.98 -9.95
CA GLY A 158 5.79 9.52 -9.91
C GLY A 158 7.14 8.88 -10.20
N GLU A 159 7.17 7.58 -10.34
CA GLU A 159 8.36 6.86 -10.83
C GLU A 159 8.49 7.02 -12.33
N GLY A 160 9.71 6.89 -12.84
CA GLY A 160 9.97 6.92 -14.26
C GLY A 160 11.42 7.21 -14.61
N LYS A 161 11.69 7.25 -15.90
CA LYS A 161 13.02 7.49 -16.48
C LYS A 161 13.23 8.93 -16.94
N SER A 162 12.18 9.74 -16.90
CA SER A 162 12.16 11.11 -17.43
C SER A 162 12.78 12.16 -16.52
N TYR A 163 13.67 11.75 -15.60
CA TYR A 163 14.34 12.63 -14.66
C TYR A 163 15.64 13.20 -15.26
N SER A 164 15.75 14.52 -15.26
CA SER A 164 16.95 15.26 -15.60
C SER A 164 17.10 16.45 -14.65
N LEU A 165 18.30 17.03 -14.59
CA LEU A 165 18.50 18.28 -13.84
C LEU A 165 17.58 19.39 -14.32
N GLU A 166 17.28 19.44 -15.62
CA GLU A 166 16.39 20.43 -16.22
C GLU A 166 14.95 20.26 -15.70
N THR A 167 14.39 19.04 -15.76
CA THR A 167 13.03 18.77 -15.27
C THR A 167 12.91 19.00 -13.76
N LEU A 168 13.93 18.65 -12.97
CA LEU A 168 13.98 18.92 -11.52
C LEU A 168 14.06 20.41 -11.24
N THR A 169 14.92 21.16 -11.96
CA THR A 169 15.02 22.62 -11.82
C THR A 169 13.70 23.29 -12.14
N HIS A 170 13.01 22.82 -13.17
CA HIS A 170 11.68 23.35 -13.54
C HIS A 170 10.67 23.11 -12.43
N ALA A 171 10.59 21.88 -11.91
CA ALA A 171 9.69 21.52 -10.80
C ALA A 171 9.98 22.37 -9.53
N VAL A 172 11.25 22.57 -9.16
CA VAL A 172 11.66 23.42 -8.04
C VAL A 172 11.12 24.85 -8.22
N ASN A 173 11.28 25.43 -9.43
CA ASN A 173 10.81 26.79 -9.72
C ASN A 173 9.28 26.89 -9.68
N LEU A 174 8.55 25.87 -10.16
CA LEU A 174 7.09 25.82 -10.07
C LEU A 174 6.60 25.77 -8.61
N VAL A 175 7.21 24.90 -7.78
CA VAL A 175 6.91 24.81 -6.35
C VAL A 175 7.23 26.12 -5.61
N ASN A 176 8.34 26.77 -5.93
CA ASN A 176 8.68 28.08 -5.35
C ASN A 176 7.72 29.19 -5.76
N ARG A 177 7.10 29.09 -6.93
CA ARG A 177 6.04 30.00 -7.38
C ARG A 177 4.66 29.71 -6.78
N GLY A 178 4.52 28.63 -5.99
CA GLY A 178 3.30 28.35 -5.23
C GLY A 178 2.57 27.07 -5.64
N ALA A 179 3.05 26.31 -6.63
CA ALA A 179 2.48 25.01 -6.95
C ALA A 179 2.66 24.04 -5.76
N LYS A 180 1.62 23.26 -5.45
CA LYS A 180 1.64 22.27 -4.37
C LYS A 180 2.33 20.99 -4.82
N LEU A 181 3.15 20.39 -3.95
CA LEU A 181 3.94 19.20 -4.27
C LEU A 181 3.22 17.93 -3.85
N VAL A 182 3.04 16.99 -4.79
CA VAL A 182 2.40 15.68 -4.57
C VAL A 182 3.29 14.57 -5.12
N GLY A 183 3.48 13.52 -4.34
CA GLY A 183 4.16 12.29 -4.75
C GLY A 183 3.18 11.13 -4.90
N ALA A 184 3.41 10.28 -5.90
CA ALA A 184 2.56 9.14 -6.14
C ALA A 184 2.66 8.10 -5.00
N ASN A 185 3.86 7.85 -4.48
CA ASN A 185 4.09 6.92 -3.37
C ASN A 185 5.29 7.34 -2.51
N TYR A 186 5.42 6.69 -1.35
CA TYR A 186 6.48 6.99 -0.37
C TYR A 186 7.71 6.06 -0.47
N ASP A 187 7.78 5.23 -1.50
CA ASP A 187 8.87 4.26 -1.65
C ASP A 187 10.19 4.94 -1.97
N LEU A 188 11.23 4.59 -1.22
CA LEU A 188 12.58 5.11 -1.42
C LEU A 188 13.27 4.44 -2.60
N THR A 189 13.05 3.14 -2.75
CA THR A 189 13.68 2.31 -3.78
C THR A 189 12.69 1.33 -4.36
N GLY A 190 12.89 0.97 -5.64
CA GLY A 190 12.21 -0.13 -6.32
C GLY A 190 13.21 -1.20 -6.77
N PRO A 191 12.81 -2.48 -6.86
CA PRO A 191 13.67 -3.54 -7.35
C PRO A 191 13.83 -3.43 -8.89
N ILE A 192 15.04 -3.68 -9.37
CA ILE A 192 15.36 -3.88 -10.77
C ILE A 192 16.12 -5.19 -10.93
N GLU A 193 16.31 -5.66 -12.18
CA GLU A 193 16.93 -6.95 -12.47
C GLU A 193 18.29 -7.12 -11.80
N ASN A 194 19.12 -6.07 -11.76
CA ASN A 194 20.47 -6.09 -11.20
C ASN A 194 20.65 -5.06 -10.07
N GLY A 195 19.74 -5.05 -9.08
CA GLY A 195 19.86 -4.18 -7.93
C GLY A 195 18.60 -3.40 -7.58
N ILE A 196 18.77 -2.14 -7.18
CA ILE A 196 17.68 -1.23 -6.81
C ILE A 196 17.79 0.06 -7.61
N CYS A 197 16.66 0.71 -7.87
CA CYS A 197 16.60 2.07 -8.41
C CYS A 197 15.91 3.02 -7.40
N PRO A 198 16.18 4.35 -7.49
CA PRO A 198 15.41 5.33 -6.75
C PRO A 198 13.92 5.25 -7.14
N ALA A 199 13.03 5.23 -6.14
CA ALA A 199 11.59 5.31 -6.34
C ALA A 199 11.06 6.72 -6.02
N CYS A 200 9.76 6.94 -6.06
CA CYS A 200 9.14 8.26 -6.05
C CYS A 200 9.62 9.14 -4.88
N ARG A 201 9.74 8.61 -3.66
CA ARG A 201 10.22 9.39 -2.49
C ARG A 201 11.66 9.88 -2.65
N ALA A 202 12.54 9.06 -3.22
CA ALA A 202 13.92 9.45 -3.48
C ALA A 202 14.02 10.47 -4.63
N LEU A 203 13.16 10.35 -5.64
CA LEU A 203 13.12 11.26 -6.79
C LEU A 203 12.58 12.65 -6.43
N ILE A 204 11.66 12.72 -5.47
CA ILE A 204 11.06 13.98 -4.99
C ILE A 204 11.95 14.71 -3.98
N ALA A 205 12.84 14.01 -3.28
CA ALA A 205 13.68 14.58 -2.23
C ALA A 205 14.49 15.80 -2.66
N PRO A 206 15.11 15.88 -3.84
CA PRO A 206 15.79 17.09 -4.29
C PRO A 206 14.89 18.31 -4.37
N ILE A 207 13.62 18.13 -4.75
CA ILE A 207 12.65 19.22 -4.84
C ILE A 207 12.29 19.71 -3.44
N GLU A 208 12.02 18.81 -2.50
CA GLU A 208 11.75 19.17 -1.10
C GLU A 208 12.92 19.90 -0.46
N LEU A 209 14.14 19.39 -0.64
CA LEU A 209 15.37 20.01 -0.09
C LEU A 209 15.62 21.40 -0.66
N ALA A 210 15.43 21.60 -1.96
CA ALA A 210 15.65 22.88 -2.62
C ALA A 210 14.60 23.93 -2.31
N THR A 211 13.35 23.51 -2.03
CA THR A 211 12.22 24.42 -1.82
C THR A 211 11.82 24.60 -0.36
N GLY A 212 12.24 23.69 0.52
CA GLY A 212 11.78 23.59 1.91
C GLY A 212 10.28 23.20 2.02
N LYS A 213 9.64 22.79 0.94
CA LYS A 213 8.25 22.33 0.91
C LYS A 213 8.21 20.81 0.99
N GLN A 214 7.20 20.26 1.67
CA GLN A 214 7.00 18.83 1.78
C GLN A 214 5.92 18.35 0.82
N ALA A 215 6.13 17.18 0.22
CA ALA A 215 5.15 16.52 -0.64
C ALA A 215 4.09 15.78 0.19
N TYR A 216 2.88 15.73 -0.35
CA TYR A 216 1.85 14.80 0.09
C TYR A 216 1.91 13.54 -0.79
N PHE A 217 2.00 12.35 -0.17
CA PHE A 217 2.11 11.08 -0.87
C PHE A 217 0.78 10.32 -0.84
N CYS A 218 0.32 9.84 -2.00
CA CYS A 218 -1.00 9.22 -2.16
C CYS A 218 -1.01 7.70 -2.04
N GLY A 219 0.12 7.02 -2.37
CA GLY A 219 0.28 5.57 -2.28
C GLY A 219 0.38 5.04 -0.86
N LYS A 220 0.48 3.70 -0.71
CA LYS A 220 0.75 3.05 0.59
C LYS A 220 1.97 3.69 1.26
N PRO A 221 1.96 3.91 2.58
CA PRO A 221 0.97 3.50 3.56
C PRO A 221 -0.22 4.45 3.73
N ASN A 222 -0.47 5.41 2.84
CA ASN A 222 -1.54 6.37 3.00
C ASN A 222 -2.92 5.66 3.11
N PRO A 223 -3.69 5.88 4.20
CA PRO A 223 -5.00 5.26 4.40
C PRO A 223 -6.02 5.56 3.31
N LEU A 224 -5.83 6.64 2.55
CA LEU A 224 -6.68 6.99 1.42
C LEU A 224 -6.71 5.88 0.36
N MET A 225 -5.54 5.30 0.07
CA MET A 225 -5.41 4.22 -0.90
C MET A 225 -6.16 2.96 -0.42
N MET A 226 -6.05 2.61 0.87
CA MET A 226 -6.77 1.48 1.48
C MET A 226 -8.28 1.69 1.47
N ARG A 227 -8.75 2.88 1.89
CA ARG A 227 -10.18 3.22 1.88
C ARG A 227 -10.78 3.13 0.48
N THR A 228 -10.04 3.59 -0.52
CA THR A 228 -10.48 3.48 -1.92
C THR A 228 -10.51 2.02 -2.38
N GLY A 229 -9.49 1.22 -2.03
CA GLY A 229 -9.46 -0.21 -2.30
C GLY A 229 -10.66 -0.95 -1.71
N LEU A 230 -10.98 -0.72 -0.43
CA LEU A 230 -12.17 -1.28 0.23
C LEU A 230 -13.47 -0.85 -0.46
N LYS A 231 -13.57 0.42 -0.87
CA LYS A 231 -14.74 0.92 -1.61
C LYS A 231 -14.89 0.25 -2.98
N LEU A 232 -13.81 0.05 -3.70
CA LEU A 232 -13.80 -0.67 -4.98
C LEU A 232 -14.20 -2.14 -4.82
N LEU A 233 -13.75 -2.78 -3.75
CA LEU A 233 -14.16 -4.12 -3.38
C LEU A 233 -15.60 -4.18 -2.85
N GLY A 234 -16.15 -3.05 -2.39
CA GLY A 234 -17.46 -3.03 -1.70
C GLY A 234 -17.46 -3.83 -0.40
N CYS A 235 -16.34 -3.83 0.34
CA CYS A 235 -16.15 -4.54 1.61
C CYS A 235 -15.92 -3.58 2.77
N HIS A 236 -16.29 -4.01 3.98
CA HIS A 236 -15.83 -3.38 5.21
C HIS A 236 -14.42 -3.88 5.56
N SER A 237 -13.67 -3.10 6.33
CA SER A 237 -12.30 -3.46 6.74
C SER A 237 -12.25 -4.78 7.50
N ALA A 238 -13.23 -5.06 8.37
CA ALA A 238 -13.32 -6.30 9.12
C ALA A 238 -13.50 -7.56 8.22
N ASP A 239 -14.08 -7.39 7.02
CA ASP A 239 -14.34 -8.47 6.07
C ASP A 239 -13.20 -8.61 5.03
N ALA A 240 -12.16 -7.78 5.14
CA ALA A 240 -11.07 -7.73 4.19
C ALA A 240 -9.76 -8.23 4.80
N VAL A 241 -8.84 -8.62 3.90
CA VAL A 241 -7.46 -8.97 4.20
C VAL A 241 -6.55 -8.19 3.26
N ILE A 242 -5.46 -7.62 3.77
CA ILE A 242 -4.35 -7.16 2.95
C ILE A 242 -3.22 -8.19 2.97
N VAL A 243 -2.72 -8.53 1.80
CA VAL A 243 -1.58 -9.43 1.60
C VAL A 243 -0.45 -8.63 0.98
N GLY A 244 0.66 -8.52 1.69
CA GLY A 244 1.82 -7.75 1.24
C GLY A 244 3.13 -8.37 1.71
N ASP A 245 4.23 -7.89 1.16
CA ASP A 245 5.59 -8.36 1.50
C ASP A 245 6.40 -7.32 2.28
N ARG A 246 5.82 -6.11 2.50
CA ARG A 246 6.53 -5.01 3.15
C ARG A 246 5.84 -4.55 4.43
N MET A 247 6.64 -4.47 5.49
CA MET A 247 6.17 -3.96 6.79
C MET A 247 5.84 -2.46 6.73
N ASP A 248 6.66 -1.66 6.07
CA ASP A 248 6.62 -0.20 6.03
C ASP A 248 5.56 0.39 5.08
N THR A 249 4.93 -0.43 4.25
CA THR A 249 3.86 -0.02 3.33
C THR A 249 2.59 -0.83 3.53
N ASP A 250 2.62 -2.15 3.25
CA ASP A 250 1.41 -2.99 3.24
C ASP A 250 0.86 -3.23 4.64
N ILE A 251 1.75 -3.65 5.55
CA ILE A 251 1.34 -4.06 6.88
C ILE A 251 0.86 -2.86 7.70
N VAL A 252 1.63 -1.76 7.68
CA VAL A 252 1.19 -0.55 8.38
C VAL A 252 -0.08 0.03 7.79
N ALA A 253 -0.23 0.03 6.44
CA ALA A 253 -1.46 0.50 5.79
C ALA A 253 -2.69 -0.32 6.19
N GLY A 254 -2.53 -1.64 6.31
CA GLY A 254 -3.59 -2.54 6.78
C GLY A 254 -3.97 -2.26 8.24
N ILE A 255 -2.98 -2.17 9.12
CA ILE A 255 -3.18 -1.89 10.55
C ILE A 255 -3.92 -0.55 10.75
N GLU A 256 -3.43 0.53 10.11
CA GLU A 256 -4.04 1.87 10.21
C GLU A 256 -5.45 1.94 9.60
N SER A 257 -5.78 1.01 8.70
CA SER A 257 -7.10 0.91 8.08
C SER A 257 -8.04 -0.09 8.75
N GLY A 258 -7.58 -0.78 9.82
CA GLY A 258 -8.35 -1.80 10.52
C GLY A 258 -8.64 -3.04 9.67
N ILE A 259 -7.71 -3.40 8.77
CA ILE A 259 -7.77 -4.58 7.90
C ILE A 259 -6.83 -5.65 8.45
N ASP A 260 -7.24 -6.91 8.47
CA ASP A 260 -6.33 -8.01 8.81
C ASP A 260 -5.16 -8.09 7.82
N THR A 261 -3.94 -8.25 8.36
CA THR A 261 -2.71 -8.15 7.59
C THR A 261 -2.01 -9.50 7.48
N VAL A 262 -1.69 -9.91 6.27
CA VAL A 262 -0.87 -11.09 5.96
C VAL A 262 0.44 -10.63 5.34
N LEU A 263 1.54 -10.87 6.06
CA LEU A 263 2.87 -10.69 5.50
C LEU A 263 3.31 -11.97 4.81
N VAL A 264 3.70 -11.87 3.54
CA VAL A 264 4.34 -12.97 2.82
C VAL A 264 5.85 -12.77 2.76
N LEU A 265 6.60 -13.85 2.96
CA LEU A 265 8.07 -13.84 2.97
C LEU A 265 8.68 -14.05 1.58
N SER A 266 7.85 -14.03 0.54
CA SER A 266 8.27 -14.18 -0.86
C SER A 266 8.90 -12.93 -1.46
N GLY A 267 8.87 -11.80 -0.76
CA GLY A 267 9.38 -10.51 -1.22
C GLY A 267 10.47 -9.90 -0.33
N VAL A 268 10.29 -8.65 0.09
CA VAL A 268 11.31 -7.82 0.73
C VAL A 268 11.52 -8.17 2.21
N SER A 269 10.44 -8.36 2.98
CA SER A 269 10.55 -8.56 4.43
C SER A 269 10.93 -9.98 4.79
N THR A 270 11.73 -10.10 5.84
CA THR A 270 12.10 -11.38 6.46
C THR A 270 11.55 -11.45 7.89
N ARG A 271 11.56 -12.64 8.50
CA ARG A 271 11.17 -12.79 9.92
C ARG A 271 12.05 -11.92 10.85
N GLU A 272 13.29 -11.67 10.48
CA GLU A 272 14.20 -10.81 11.26
C GLU A 272 13.82 -9.34 11.13
N THR A 273 13.49 -8.87 9.92
CA THR A 273 13.05 -7.48 9.72
C THR A 273 11.75 -7.18 10.46
N VAL A 274 10.81 -8.16 10.56
CA VAL A 274 9.58 -7.98 11.35
C VAL A 274 9.87 -7.61 12.81
N LYS A 275 10.92 -8.18 13.40
CA LYS A 275 11.30 -7.92 14.80
C LYS A 275 11.73 -6.48 15.06
N THR A 276 12.18 -5.75 14.03
CA THR A 276 12.64 -4.36 14.16
C THR A 276 11.51 -3.34 14.20
N TYR A 277 10.28 -3.74 13.82
CA TYR A 277 9.12 -2.84 13.80
C TYR A 277 8.36 -2.88 15.13
N ALA A 278 7.74 -1.75 15.50
CA ALA A 278 6.91 -1.63 16.70
C ALA A 278 5.55 -2.33 16.58
N TYR A 279 5.17 -2.73 15.38
CA TYR A 279 3.90 -3.39 15.05
C TYR A 279 4.16 -4.75 14.40
N ARG A 280 3.11 -5.58 14.34
CA ARG A 280 3.17 -6.95 13.82
C ARG A 280 2.05 -7.17 12.81
N PRO A 281 2.28 -8.01 11.77
CA PRO A 281 1.19 -8.50 10.93
C PRO A 281 0.29 -9.44 11.73
N SER A 282 -0.97 -9.58 11.31
CA SER A 282 -1.90 -10.56 11.89
C SER A 282 -1.45 -12.00 11.62
N LEU A 283 -0.79 -12.24 10.48
CA LEU A 283 -0.26 -13.55 10.10
C LEU A 283 0.97 -13.40 9.19
N ILE A 284 1.91 -14.35 9.30
CA ILE A 284 3.11 -14.44 8.45
C ILE A 284 3.09 -15.78 7.71
N LEU A 285 3.17 -15.74 6.38
CA LEU A 285 3.16 -16.89 5.48
C LEU A 285 4.39 -16.88 4.56
N ASN A 286 4.72 -18.01 3.94
CA ASN A 286 5.82 -18.04 2.97
C ASN A 286 5.42 -17.41 1.62
N GLY A 287 4.14 -17.52 1.23
CA GLY A 287 3.58 -16.96 0.01
C GLY A 287 2.06 -17.11 -0.02
N VAL A 288 1.43 -16.58 -1.07
CA VAL A 288 -0.04 -16.57 -1.20
C VAL A 288 -0.66 -17.97 -1.31
N GLY A 289 0.10 -18.96 -1.78
CA GLY A 289 -0.37 -20.34 -1.84
C GLY A 289 -0.69 -20.94 -0.48
N ASP A 290 -0.07 -20.45 0.59
CA ASP A 290 -0.35 -20.90 1.95
C ASP A 290 -1.73 -20.45 2.45
N ILE A 291 -2.28 -19.35 1.91
CA ILE A 291 -3.66 -18.91 2.18
C ILE A 291 -4.65 -20.00 1.74
N VAL A 292 -4.44 -20.58 0.56
CA VAL A 292 -5.31 -21.63 0.03
C VAL A 292 -5.25 -22.91 0.87
N LYS A 293 -4.05 -23.30 1.31
CA LYS A 293 -3.87 -24.44 2.21
C LYS A 293 -4.63 -24.24 3.52
N LEU A 294 -4.44 -23.08 4.16
CA LEU A 294 -5.15 -22.74 5.40
C LEU A 294 -6.67 -22.71 5.22
N ALA A 295 -7.17 -22.16 4.10
CA ALA A 295 -8.59 -22.17 3.79
C ALA A 295 -9.16 -23.59 3.61
N ARG A 296 -8.34 -24.54 3.20
CA ARG A 296 -8.68 -25.98 3.13
C ARG A 296 -8.48 -26.75 4.44
N GLY A 297 -8.01 -26.09 5.50
CA GLY A 297 -7.72 -26.74 6.78
C GLY A 297 -6.39 -27.51 6.80
N GLU A 298 -5.51 -27.26 5.84
CA GLU A 298 -4.19 -27.86 5.75
C GLU A 298 -3.19 -27.08 6.62
N SER A 299 -2.17 -27.76 7.15
CA SER A 299 -1.09 -27.10 7.88
C SER A 299 -0.09 -26.46 6.92
N VAL A 300 0.42 -25.28 7.30
CA VAL A 300 1.53 -24.60 6.62
C VAL A 300 2.76 -24.64 7.52
N SER A 301 3.93 -24.92 6.93
CA SER A 301 5.22 -25.05 7.64
C SER A 301 5.98 -23.72 7.68
#